data_f4e52ddb01560475865a0ba5a58383e3
#
_entry.id   f4e52ddb01560475865a0ba5a58383e3
#
_cell.length_a   1.000
_cell.length_b   1.000
_cell.length_c   1.000
_cell.angle_alpha   90.00
_cell.angle_beta   90.00
_cell.angle_gamma   90.00
#
_symmetry.space_group_name_H-M   'P 1'
#
loop_
_entity.id
_entity.type
_entity.pdbx_description
1 polymer ?
#
loop_
_entity_poly.entity_id
_entity_poly.type
_entity_poly.pdbx_seq_one_letter_code
_entity_poly.pdbx_strand_id
1 'polypeptide(L)'
;MTTLPRVLAIHAHPDDIEIQCAGTLLRLKQLGCPISLATMTPGDCGSAELPPDEIAAVRRAEAQRSADIIGADYTCLEFRDLSIVVDNDSRRRVTEVIRRTRPDIVITAPPIDYMSDHELTSRLVRDACFNASCPNYATQQWDPAPATQKIPHLYYVDAIEGIDHYGQPQPTDFIVDVSVTFETKLRMLACHASQRDWLRRQHGLDEYLEGCRRWSAARGAVIGTSYGEAFRQHRGHPYPITTFWASC
;
A
#
# COMPACT_ATOMS: atom_id res chain seq x y z
N MET A 1 6.01 -20.60 -20.86
CA MET A 1 5.25 -19.38 -20.58
C MET A 1 5.80 -18.79 -19.28
N THR A 2 6.39 -17.63 -19.29
CA THR A 2 6.78 -16.91 -18.06
C THR A 2 5.50 -16.54 -17.32
N THR A 3 5.35 -17.03 -16.10
CA THR A 3 4.23 -16.65 -15.25
C THR A 3 4.36 -15.16 -14.91
N LEU A 4 3.26 -14.41 -15.06
CA LEU A 4 3.21 -13.00 -14.67
C LEU A 4 3.40 -12.85 -13.15
N PRO A 5 4.10 -11.82 -12.69
CA PRO A 5 4.39 -11.62 -11.28
C PRO A 5 3.13 -11.33 -10.48
N ARG A 6 3.04 -11.93 -9.31
CA ARG A 6 2.01 -11.62 -8.32
C ARG A 6 2.43 -10.39 -7.52
N VAL A 7 1.51 -9.47 -7.36
CA VAL A 7 1.76 -8.19 -6.68
C VAL A 7 0.89 -8.10 -5.43
N LEU A 8 1.51 -7.77 -4.31
CA LEU A 8 0.84 -7.40 -3.07
C LEU A 8 1.12 -5.94 -2.77
N ALA A 9 0.07 -5.12 -2.65
CA ALA A 9 0.17 -3.81 -2.00
C ALA A 9 -0.33 -3.94 -0.57
N ILE A 10 0.47 -3.51 0.41
CA ILE A 10 0.14 -3.57 1.82
C ILE A 10 0.49 -2.25 2.51
N HIS A 11 -0.52 -1.56 3.06
CA HIS A 11 -0.39 -0.24 3.68
C HIS A 11 -1.06 -0.20 5.05
N ALA A 12 -0.94 0.93 5.75
CA ALA A 12 -1.44 1.08 7.11
C ALA A 12 -2.97 1.12 7.16
N HIS A 13 -3.60 1.98 6.36
CA HIS A 13 -5.02 2.27 6.46
C HIS A 13 -5.76 2.05 5.13
N PRO A 14 -7.10 1.85 5.18
CA PRO A 14 -7.94 1.97 3.99
C PRO A 14 -7.81 3.38 3.40
N ASP A 15 -7.48 3.48 2.10
CA ASP A 15 -7.21 4.65 1.27
C ASP A 15 -5.74 4.93 0.92
N ASP A 16 -4.78 4.52 1.74
CA ASP A 16 -3.35 4.73 1.47
C ASP A 16 -2.92 4.18 0.10
N ILE A 17 -3.36 2.95 -0.22
CA ILE A 17 -3.04 2.27 -1.50
C ILE A 17 -3.57 3.10 -2.66
N GLU A 18 -4.80 3.59 -2.53
CA GLU A 18 -5.47 4.38 -3.54
C GLU A 18 -4.75 5.71 -3.78
N ILE A 19 -4.35 6.38 -2.73
CA ILE A 19 -3.62 7.65 -2.82
C ILE A 19 -2.25 7.46 -3.45
N GLN A 20 -1.53 6.40 -3.08
CA GLN A 20 -0.09 6.30 -3.32
C GLN A 20 0.29 5.44 -4.52
N CYS A 21 -0.46 4.35 -4.85
CA CYS A 21 -0.01 3.41 -5.88
C CYS A 21 -1.10 2.75 -6.72
N ALA A 22 -2.39 3.10 -6.58
CA ALA A 22 -3.46 2.43 -7.32
C ALA A 22 -3.35 2.59 -8.84
N GLY A 23 -2.84 3.71 -9.32
CA GLY A 23 -2.61 3.91 -10.76
C GLY A 23 -1.62 2.90 -11.34
N THR A 24 -0.54 2.64 -10.62
CA THR A 24 0.47 1.63 -10.96
C THR A 24 -0.11 0.22 -10.86
N LEU A 25 -0.87 -0.09 -9.81
CA LEU A 25 -1.53 -1.40 -9.66
C LEU A 25 -2.52 -1.67 -10.81
N LEU A 26 -3.27 -0.66 -11.24
CA LEU A 26 -4.16 -0.74 -12.41
C LEU A 26 -3.38 -1.04 -13.70
N ARG A 27 -2.23 -0.43 -13.92
CA ARG A 27 -1.36 -0.75 -15.06
C ARG A 27 -0.86 -2.18 -15.01
N LEU A 28 -0.40 -2.64 -13.84
CA LEU A 28 0.03 -4.04 -13.65
C LEU A 28 -1.13 -5.03 -13.89
N LYS A 29 -2.33 -4.67 -13.44
CA LYS A 29 -3.53 -5.49 -13.71
C LYS A 29 -3.85 -5.56 -15.21
N GLN A 30 -3.71 -4.45 -15.95
CA GLN A 30 -3.89 -4.42 -17.40
C GLN A 30 -2.88 -5.33 -18.13
N LEU A 31 -1.67 -5.48 -17.59
CA LEU A 31 -0.66 -6.42 -18.06
C LEU A 31 -0.98 -7.88 -17.67
N GLY A 32 -2.03 -8.12 -16.88
CA GLY A 32 -2.48 -9.44 -16.44
C GLY A 32 -1.89 -9.90 -15.11
N CYS A 33 -1.16 -9.07 -14.37
CA CYS A 33 -0.61 -9.43 -13.07
C CYS A 33 -1.74 -9.69 -12.05
N PRO A 34 -1.70 -10.79 -11.29
CA PRO A 34 -2.56 -10.97 -10.13
C PRO A 34 -2.23 -9.94 -9.05
N ILE A 35 -3.25 -9.25 -8.54
CA ILE A 35 -3.12 -8.18 -7.54
C ILE A 35 -3.83 -8.60 -6.26
N SER A 36 -3.16 -8.43 -5.12
CA SER A 36 -3.75 -8.52 -3.78
C SER A 36 -3.52 -7.21 -3.03
N LEU A 37 -4.53 -6.76 -2.30
CA LEU A 37 -4.48 -5.55 -1.48
C LEU A 37 -4.60 -5.92 0.00
N ALA A 38 -3.86 -5.25 0.86
CA ALA A 38 -3.97 -5.44 2.30
C ALA A 38 -3.80 -4.13 3.05
N THR A 39 -4.55 -3.97 4.15
CA THR A 39 -4.33 -2.90 5.12
C THR A 39 -3.98 -3.47 6.49
N MET A 40 -3.11 -2.79 7.21
CA MET A 40 -2.75 -3.21 8.56
C MET A 40 -3.93 -3.03 9.50
N THR A 41 -4.60 -1.89 9.44
CA THR A 41 -5.74 -1.53 10.29
C THR A 41 -7.02 -1.37 9.48
N PRO A 42 -8.19 -1.45 10.10
CA PRO A 42 -9.43 -1.05 9.47
C PRO A 42 -9.65 0.47 9.51
N GLY A 43 -8.74 1.25 10.12
CA GLY A 43 -8.88 2.70 10.32
C GLY A 43 -9.92 3.06 11.37
N ASP A 44 -9.94 2.35 12.50
CA ASP A 44 -10.95 2.47 13.55
C ASP A 44 -10.88 3.78 14.37
N CYS A 45 -9.86 4.61 14.14
CA CYS A 45 -9.79 5.98 14.67
C CYS A 45 -10.25 7.06 13.68
N GLY A 46 -10.64 6.71 12.46
CA GLY A 46 -10.95 7.63 11.36
C GLY A 46 -12.35 8.25 11.40
N SER A 47 -12.93 8.51 12.57
CA SER A 47 -14.23 9.19 12.69
C SER A 47 -14.31 9.98 13.99
N ALA A 48 -14.99 11.15 13.93
CA ALA A 48 -15.39 11.91 15.10
C ALA A 48 -16.84 11.62 15.56
N GLU A 49 -17.60 10.86 14.77
CA GLU A 49 -19.03 10.65 15.00
C GLU A 49 -19.37 9.19 15.32
N LEU A 50 -18.71 8.24 14.65
CA LEU A 50 -18.94 6.81 14.83
C LEU A 50 -17.97 6.22 15.84
N PRO A 51 -18.42 5.28 16.69
CA PRO A 51 -17.53 4.53 17.54
C PRO A 51 -16.57 3.64 16.74
N PRO A 52 -15.43 3.23 17.32
CA PRO A 52 -14.36 2.54 16.59
C PRO A 52 -14.79 1.32 15.79
N ASP A 53 -15.62 0.45 16.36
CA ASP A 53 -16.05 -0.79 15.69
C ASP A 53 -17.01 -0.51 14.50
N GLU A 54 -17.82 0.55 14.59
CA GLU A 54 -18.72 0.95 13.50
C GLU A 54 -17.95 1.56 12.33
N ILE A 55 -17.06 2.52 12.60
CA ILE A 55 -16.24 3.12 11.52
C ILE A 55 -15.31 2.07 10.90
N ALA A 56 -14.76 1.14 11.69
CA ALA A 56 -13.97 0.03 11.18
C ALA A 56 -14.76 -0.84 10.18
N ALA A 57 -16.01 -1.15 10.49
CA ALA A 57 -16.87 -1.91 9.57
C ALA A 57 -17.15 -1.14 8.28
N VAL A 58 -17.43 0.15 8.36
CA VAL A 58 -17.63 1.04 7.20
C VAL A 58 -16.37 1.05 6.32
N ARG A 59 -15.21 1.35 6.90
CA ARG A 59 -13.95 1.50 6.15
C ARG A 59 -13.48 0.18 5.52
N ARG A 60 -13.68 -0.97 6.17
CA ARG A 60 -13.45 -2.29 5.53
C ARG A 60 -14.31 -2.49 4.28
N ALA A 61 -15.60 -2.15 4.37
CA ALA A 61 -16.49 -2.25 3.23
C ALA A 61 -16.14 -1.26 2.10
N GLU A 62 -15.62 -0.09 2.43
CA GLU A 62 -15.10 0.89 1.47
C GLU A 62 -13.86 0.36 0.75
N ALA A 63 -12.89 -0.19 1.49
CA ALA A 63 -11.70 -0.80 0.93
C ALA A 63 -12.02 -2.02 0.04
N GLN A 64 -12.99 -2.86 0.43
CA GLN A 64 -13.44 -3.95 -0.42
C GLN A 64 -14.03 -3.45 -1.73
N ARG A 65 -14.91 -2.42 -1.70
CA ARG A 65 -15.45 -1.83 -2.94
C ARG A 65 -14.38 -1.24 -3.84
N SER A 66 -13.35 -0.63 -3.27
CA SER A 66 -12.17 -0.17 -4.03
C SER A 66 -11.43 -1.33 -4.68
N ALA A 67 -11.16 -2.40 -3.93
CA ALA A 67 -10.53 -3.60 -4.44
C ALA A 67 -11.32 -4.27 -5.58
N ASP A 68 -12.64 -4.25 -5.49
CA ASP A 68 -13.55 -4.81 -6.52
C ASP A 68 -13.38 -4.07 -7.86
N ILE A 69 -13.11 -2.75 -7.86
CA ILE A 69 -12.88 -1.98 -9.09
C ILE A 69 -11.68 -2.50 -9.87
N ILE A 70 -10.61 -2.87 -9.20
CA ILE A 70 -9.40 -3.44 -9.84
C ILE A 70 -9.49 -4.96 -9.98
N GLY A 71 -10.51 -5.61 -9.38
CA GLY A 71 -10.63 -7.07 -9.34
C GLY A 71 -9.48 -7.72 -8.57
N ALA A 72 -9.19 -7.21 -7.39
CA ALA A 72 -8.17 -7.69 -6.47
C ALA A 72 -8.80 -8.30 -5.22
N ASP A 73 -8.09 -9.27 -4.61
CA ASP A 73 -8.42 -9.73 -3.27
C ASP A 73 -8.02 -8.67 -2.25
N TYR A 74 -8.87 -8.43 -1.24
CA TYR A 74 -8.59 -7.52 -0.14
C TYR A 74 -8.55 -8.26 1.20
N THR A 75 -7.59 -7.87 2.06
CA THR A 75 -7.45 -8.41 3.42
C THR A 75 -7.12 -7.27 4.39
N CYS A 76 -7.89 -7.14 5.48
CA CYS A 76 -7.49 -6.33 6.63
C CYS A 76 -6.77 -7.22 7.66
N LEU A 77 -5.64 -6.76 8.19
CA LEU A 77 -4.88 -7.49 9.20
C LEU A 77 -5.41 -7.23 10.63
N GLU A 78 -6.40 -6.38 10.80
CA GLU A 78 -7.08 -6.10 12.07
C GLU A 78 -6.13 -5.65 13.21
N PHE A 79 -5.07 -4.89 12.88
CA PHE A 79 -4.38 -4.10 13.87
C PHE A 79 -5.26 -2.93 14.30
N ARG A 80 -5.01 -2.37 15.47
CA ARG A 80 -5.68 -1.14 15.89
C ARG A 80 -4.98 0.07 15.28
N ASP A 81 -5.77 1.01 14.81
CA ASP A 81 -5.32 2.30 14.29
C ASP A 81 -4.58 3.09 15.38
N LEU A 82 -3.50 3.78 15.02
CA LEU A 82 -2.60 4.49 15.93
C LEU A 82 -1.92 3.59 17.00
N SER A 83 -2.00 2.28 16.84
CA SER A 83 -1.50 1.30 17.83
C SER A 83 -0.68 0.18 17.21
N ILE A 84 -0.20 0.36 15.98
CA ILE A 84 0.70 -0.61 15.33
C ILE A 84 2.00 -0.66 16.12
N VAL A 85 2.44 -1.88 16.46
CA VAL A 85 3.70 -2.11 17.16
C VAL A 85 4.57 -3.10 16.40
N VAL A 86 5.89 -2.94 16.53
CA VAL A 86 6.87 -3.86 15.91
C VAL A 86 7.32 -4.87 16.96
N ASP A 87 6.52 -5.90 17.13
CA ASP A 87 6.82 -7.04 18.01
C ASP A 87 6.81 -8.38 17.26
N ASN A 88 6.94 -9.50 17.97
CA ASN A 88 6.97 -10.82 17.37
C ASN A 88 5.62 -11.23 16.78
N ASP A 89 4.53 -10.89 17.42
CA ASP A 89 3.19 -11.27 16.96
C ASP A 89 2.79 -10.49 15.72
N SER A 90 3.08 -9.20 15.70
CA SER A 90 2.91 -8.35 14.52
C SER A 90 3.71 -8.85 13.31
N ARG A 91 5.00 -9.18 13.53
CA ARG A 91 5.83 -9.75 12.46
C ARG A 91 5.28 -11.05 11.91
N ARG A 92 4.79 -11.95 12.77
CA ARG A 92 4.21 -13.23 12.38
C ARG A 92 2.93 -13.05 11.57
N ARG A 93 2.06 -12.14 11.99
CA ARG A 93 0.82 -11.83 11.30
C ARG A 93 1.09 -11.31 9.87
N VAL A 94 1.99 -10.36 9.74
CA VAL A 94 2.36 -9.83 8.41
C VAL A 94 3.10 -10.88 7.57
N THR A 95 3.99 -11.69 8.18
CA THR A 95 4.68 -12.79 7.48
C THR A 95 3.69 -13.81 6.91
N GLU A 96 2.62 -14.11 7.63
CA GLU A 96 1.59 -15.04 7.16
C GLU A 96 0.88 -14.51 5.90
N VAL A 97 0.61 -13.19 5.83
CA VAL A 97 0.04 -12.58 4.62
C VAL A 97 0.99 -12.72 3.42
N ILE A 98 2.29 -12.46 3.60
CA ILE A 98 3.29 -12.67 2.53
C ILE A 98 3.31 -14.14 2.07
N ARG A 99 3.27 -15.09 3.01
CA ARG A 99 3.26 -16.52 2.68
C ARG A 99 2.00 -16.96 1.94
N ARG A 100 0.83 -16.45 2.31
CA ARG A 100 -0.44 -16.79 1.66
C ARG A 100 -0.55 -16.19 0.26
N THR A 101 -0.17 -14.95 0.09
CA THR A 101 -0.23 -14.26 -1.21
C THR A 101 0.91 -14.66 -2.14
N ARG A 102 2.07 -15.11 -1.61
CA ARG A 102 3.28 -15.49 -2.35
C ARG A 102 3.65 -14.47 -3.42
N PRO A 103 3.82 -13.20 -3.07
CA PRO A 103 4.06 -12.16 -4.05
C PRO A 103 5.47 -12.27 -4.64
N ASP A 104 5.60 -11.89 -5.90
CA ASP A 104 6.89 -11.62 -6.53
C ASP A 104 7.33 -10.17 -6.29
N ILE A 105 6.33 -9.29 -6.10
CA ILE A 105 6.50 -7.85 -5.85
C ILE A 105 5.63 -7.47 -4.65
N VAL A 106 6.24 -6.73 -3.72
CA VAL A 106 5.53 -6.09 -2.60
C VAL A 106 5.70 -4.59 -2.73
N ILE A 107 4.59 -3.86 -2.62
CA ILE A 107 4.55 -2.39 -2.57
C ILE A 107 4.01 -2.01 -1.19
N THR A 108 4.71 -1.12 -0.47
CA THR A 108 4.33 -0.74 0.89
C THR A 108 4.64 0.72 1.20
N ALA A 109 4.18 1.17 2.36
CA ALA A 109 4.42 2.51 2.87
C ALA A 109 5.90 2.88 2.93
N PRO A 110 6.25 4.17 2.85
CA PRO A 110 7.64 4.62 2.92
C PRO A 110 8.22 4.44 4.34
N PRO A 111 9.56 4.29 4.47
CA PRO A 111 10.21 4.12 5.78
C PRO A 111 10.30 5.42 6.60
N ILE A 112 10.04 6.57 5.98
CA ILE A 112 9.96 7.89 6.60
C ILE A 112 8.68 8.56 6.08
N ASP A 113 7.79 8.93 7.00
CA ASP A 113 6.49 9.52 6.68
C ASP A 113 6.04 10.42 7.84
N TYR A 114 4.98 11.22 7.61
CA TYR A 114 4.40 12.07 8.65
C TYR A 114 3.71 11.27 9.77
N MET A 115 3.37 10.00 9.52
CA MET A 115 2.56 9.17 10.41
C MET A 115 3.29 7.90 10.83
N SER A 116 3.34 7.65 12.14
CA SER A 116 4.04 6.49 12.71
C SER A 116 3.52 5.15 12.19
N ASP A 117 2.21 5.00 11.99
CA ASP A 117 1.63 3.74 11.47
C ASP A 117 2.14 3.39 10.07
N HIS A 118 2.40 4.40 9.22
CA HIS A 118 3.03 4.19 7.90
C HIS A 118 4.46 3.67 8.05
N GLU A 119 5.27 4.31 8.89
CA GLU A 119 6.66 3.89 9.13
C GLU A 119 6.76 2.50 9.76
N LEU A 120 5.89 2.20 10.74
CA LEU A 120 5.84 0.90 11.41
C LEU A 120 5.34 -0.20 10.45
N THR A 121 4.36 0.11 9.58
CA THR A 121 3.93 -0.77 8.48
C THR A 121 5.11 -1.08 7.55
N SER A 122 5.81 -0.05 7.09
CA SER A 122 7.00 -0.20 6.25
C SER A 122 8.02 -1.16 6.86
N ARG A 123 8.30 -0.99 8.16
CA ARG A 123 9.24 -1.84 8.90
C ARG A 123 8.74 -3.28 9.03
N LEU A 124 7.49 -3.48 9.42
CA LEU A 124 6.89 -4.81 9.56
C LEU A 124 6.86 -5.57 8.24
N VAL A 125 6.47 -4.91 7.15
CA VAL A 125 6.42 -5.51 5.81
C VAL A 125 7.82 -5.87 5.32
N ARG A 126 8.81 -5.02 5.52
CA ARG A 126 10.20 -5.35 5.21
C ARG A 126 10.64 -6.60 5.97
N ASP A 127 10.48 -6.63 7.29
CA ASP A 127 10.86 -7.79 8.10
C ASP A 127 10.10 -9.06 7.65
N ALA A 128 8.82 -8.95 7.33
CA ALA A 128 7.97 -10.05 6.87
C ALA A 128 8.40 -10.63 5.52
N CYS A 129 8.78 -9.78 4.56
CA CYS A 129 9.30 -10.22 3.26
C CYS A 129 10.53 -11.13 3.42
N PHE A 130 11.44 -10.78 4.34
CA PHE A 130 12.58 -11.62 4.67
C PHE A 130 12.15 -12.90 5.38
N ASN A 131 11.37 -12.78 6.46
CA ASN A 131 10.96 -13.89 7.32
C ASN A 131 10.13 -14.94 6.57
N ALA A 132 9.36 -14.52 5.55
CA ALA A 132 8.51 -15.42 4.79
C ALA A 132 9.28 -16.56 4.13
N SER A 133 10.54 -16.34 3.76
CA SER A 133 11.41 -17.35 3.16
C SER A 133 12.12 -18.27 4.16
N CYS A 134 11.96 -18.03 5.47
CA CYS A 134 12.61 -18.81 6.52
C CYS A 134 11.70 -19.97 7.00
N PRO A 135 11.98 -21.25 6.64
CA PRO A 135 11.07 -22.36 6.97
C PRO A 135 10.84 -22.54 8.48
N ASN A 136 11.87 -22.27 9.29
CA ASN A 136 11.80 -22.43 10.75
C ASN A 136 11.16 -21.23 11.47
N TYR A 137 10.76 -20.18 10.74
CA TYR A 137 10.03 -19.06 11.32
C TYR A 137 8.55 -19.39 11.40
N ALA A 138 8.06 -19.85 12.56
CA ALA A 138 6.66 -20.18 12.77
C ALA A 138 5.80 -18.92 12.84
N THR A 139 4.69 -18.86 12.08
CA THR A 139 3.74 -17.74 12.11
C THR A 139 2.68 -17.90 13.21
N GLN A 140 2.62 -19.07 13.88
CA GLN A 140 1.67 -19.40 14.95
C GLN A 140 0.18 -19.37 14.51
N GLN A 141 -0.08 -19.51 13.22
CA GLN A 141 -1.44 -19.69 12.71
C GLN A 141 -1.85 -21.16 12.85
N TRP A 142 -3.14 -21.43 13.00
CA TRP A 142 -3.67 -22.80 13.06
C TRP A 142 -3.31 -23.62 11.82
N ASP A 143 -3.44 -23.00 10.64
CA ASP A 143 -3.05 -23.58 9.35
C ASP A 143 -2.06 -22.62 8.68
N PRO A 144 -0.78 -22.66 9.06
CA PRO A 144 0.22 -21.74 8.54
C PRO A 144 0.55 -22.05 7.08
N ALA A 145 0.62 -21.02 6.25
CA ALA A 145 1.08 -21.15 4.89
C ALA A 145 2.59 -21.55 4.85
N PRO A 146 3.01 -22.37 3.89
CA PRO A 146 4.41 -22.76 3.76
C PRO A 146 5.31 -21.57 3.44
N ALA A 147 6.58 -21.67 3.85
CA ALA A 147 7.59 -20.63 3.53
C ALA A 147 7.68 -20.39 2.02
N THR A 148 7.93 -19.14 1.64
CA THR A 148 8.17 -18.78 0.24
C THR A 148 9.55 -19.26 -0.20
N GLN A 149 9.71 -19.50 -1.51
CA GLN A 149 11.00 -19.96 -2.06
C GLN A 149 12.02 -18.83 -2.22
N LYS A 150 11.56 -17.60 -2.24
CA LYS A 150 12.40 -16.40 -2.47
C LYS A 150 11.84 -15.20 -1.71
N ILE A 151 12.72 -14.24 -1.46
CA ILE A 151 12.35 -12.91 -0.98
C ILE A 151 11.78 -12.13 -2.16
N PRO A 152 10.60 -11.46 -2.04
CA PRO A 152 10.05 -10.67 -3.12
C PRO A 152 10.85 -9.39 -3.38
N HIS A 153 10.67 -8.78 -4.55
CA HIS A 153 11.05 -7.39 -4.77
C HIS A 153 10.21 -6.50 -3.86
N LEU A 154 10.86 -5.62 -3.11
CA LEU A 154 10.19 -4.71 -2.20
C LEU A 154 10.35 -3.27 -2.70
N TYR A 155 9.23 -2.59 -2.87
CA TYR A 155 9.15 -1.18 -3.24
C TYR A 155 8.40 -0.39 -2.18
N TYR A 156 8.94 0.77 -1.86
CA TYR A 156 8.28 1.77 -1.04
C TYR A 156 7.62 2.79 -1.96
N VAL A 157 6.40 3.18 -1.65
CA VAL A 157 5.77 4.33 -2.29
C VAL A 157 6.44 5.62 -1.81
N ASP A 158 6.14 6.71 -2.47
CA ASP A 158 6.53 8.04 -2.05
C ASP A 158 5.88 8.42 -0.71
N ALA A 159 6.56 9.20 0.12
CA ALA A 159 5.92 9.83 1.26
C ALA A 159 4.81 10.80 0.79
N ILE A 160 3.82 11.08 1.62
CA ILE A 160 2.76 12.05 1.28
C ILE A 160 3.40 13.39 0.92
N GLU A 161 2.97 13.96 -0.21
CA GLU A 161 3.55 15.17 -0.82
C GLU A 161 5.04 15.08 -1.19
N GLY A 162 5.64 13.88 -1.10
CA GLY A 162 7.04 13.63 -1.46
C GLY A 162 8.06 14.23 -0.50
N ILE A 163 7.66 14.55 0.72
CA ILE A 163 8.52 15.14 1.76
C ILE A 163 8.50 14.29 3.03
N ASP A 164 9.56 14.42 3.83
CA ASP A 164 9.60 13.83 5.18
C ASP A 164 8.98 14.76 6.23
N HIS A 165 8.98 14.29 7.49
CA HIS A 165 8.46 15.09 8.62
C HIS A 165 9.30 16.36 8.96
N TYR A 166 10.42 16.56 8.28
CA TYR A 166 11.20 17.80 8.34
C TYR A 166 10.95 18.73 7.13
N GLY A 167 10.04 18.36 6.21
CA GLY A 167 9.80 19.08 4.96
C GLY A 167 10.87 18.89 3.90
N GLN A 168 11.76 17.88 4.04
CA GLN A 168 12.81 17.63 3.06
C GLN A 168 12.31 16.68 1.97
N PRO A 169 12.59 16.96 0.68
CA PRO A 169 12.22 16.07 -0.41
C PRO A 169 12.78 14.67 -0.22
N GLN A 170 11.93 13.66 -0.37
CA GLN A 170 12.34 12.27 -0.30
C GLN A 170 12.87 11.80 -1.66
N PRO A 171 14.02 11.07 -1.67
CA PRO A 171 14.56 10.53 -2.92
C PRO A 171 13.65 9.44 -3.48
N THR A 172 13.46 9.45 -4.80
CA THR A 172 12.74 8.42 -5.55
C THR A 172 13.69 7.78 -6.55
N ASP A 173 13.52 6.47 -6.81
CA ASP A 173 14.33 5.75 -7.81
C ASP A 173 13.71 5.86 -9.21
N PHE A 174 12.37 5.86 -9.29
CA PHE A 174 11.64 5.97 -10.56
C PHE A 174 10.20 6.46 -10.32
N ILE A 175 9.59 6.93 -11.40
CA ILE A 175 8.19 7.37 -11.44
C ILE A 175 7.49 6.58 -12.54
N VAL A 176 6.30 6.07 -12.23
CA VAL A 176 5.45 5.37 -13.20
C VAL A 176 4.42 6.36 -13.74
N ASP A 177 4.34 6.47 -15.06
CA ASP A 177 3.26 7.22 -15.71
C ASP A 177 1.92 6.50 -15.49
N VAL A 178 1.00 7.15 -14.80
CA VAL A 178 -0.34 6.62 -14.49
C VAL A 178 -1.46 7.43 -15.19
N SER A 179 -1.13 8.26 -16.16
CA SER A 179 -2.07 9.15 -16.82
C SER A 179 -3.30 8.41 -17.37
N VAL A 180 -3.10 7.22 -17.94
CA VAL A 180 -4.20 6.42 -18.51
C VAL A 180 -5.07 5.70 -17.46
N THR A 181 -4.57 5.50 -16.26
CA THR A 181 -5.27 4.82 -15.17
C THR A 181 -5.77 5.78 -14.10
N PHE A 182 -5.43 7.06 -14.20
CA PHE A 182 -5.63 8.05 -13.15
C PHE A 182 -7.11 8.24 -12.77
N GLU A 183 -8.01 8.33 -13.73
CA GLU A 183 -9.45 8.49 -13.45
C GLU A 183 -10.03 7.23 -12.76
N THR A 184 -9.49 6.04 -13.04
CA THR A 184 -9.89 4.83 -12.32
C THR A 184 -9.33 4.83 -10.89
N LYS A 185 -8.08 5.27 -10.69
CA LYS A 185 -7.50 5.49 -9.36
C LYS A 185 -8.38 6.43 -8.52
N LEU A 186 -8.85 7.55 -9.09
CA LEU A 186 -9.73 8.48 -8.38
C LEU A 186 -11.09 7.85 -8.03
N ARG A 187 -11.63 6.98 -8.90
CA ARG A 187 -12.85 6.22 -8.57
C ARG A 187 -12.63 5.24 -7.42
N MET A 188 -11.48 4.58 -7.37
CA MET A 188 -11.10 3.72 -6.24
C MET A 188 -11.02 4.54 -4.95
N LEU A 189 -10.30 5.67 -4.97
CA LEU A 189 -10.18 6.57 -3.83
C LEU A 189 -11.54 7.12 -3.38
N ALA A 190 -12.45 7.42 -4.30
CA ALA A 190 -13.79 7.91 -4.00
C ALA A 190 -14.67 6.87 -3.28
N CYS A 191 -14.31 5.58 -3.28
CA CYS A 191 -14.99 4.55 -2.49
C CYS A 191 -14.88 4.79 -0.98
N HIS A 192 -13.83 5.51 -0.53
CA HIS A 192 -13.59 5.85 0.87
C HIS A 192 -14.38 7.12 1.27
N ALA A 193 -15.70 7.02 1.12
CA ALA A 193 -16.63 8.15 1.31
C ALA A 193 -16.60 8.69 2.75
N SER A 194 -16.41 7.82 3.75
CA SER A 194 -16.36 8.21 5.17
C SER A 194 -15.22 9.20 5.43
N GLN A 195 -14.05 9.00 4.82
CA GLN A 195 -12.89 9.89 4.95
C GLN A 195 -13.07 11.17 4.14
N ARG A 196 -13.59 11.05 2.92
CA ARG A 196 -13.86 12.19 2.05
C ARG A 196 -14.86 13.16 2.67
N ASP A 197 -15.96 12.66 3.25
CA ASP A 197 -16.99 13.47 3.88
C ASP A 197 -16.49 14.15 5.16
N TRP A 198 -15.64 13.48 5.93
CA TRP A 198 -15.01 14.03 7.12
C TRP A 198 -14.09 15.20 6.76
N LEU A 199 -13.19 15.04 5.77
CA LEU A 199 -12.29 16.09 5.31
C LEU A 199 -13.03 17.28 4.68
N ARG A 200 -14.09 17.01 3.90
CA ARG A 200 -14.95 18.07 3.34
C ARG A 200 -15.58 18.94 4.41
N ARG A 201 -16.05 18.34 5.49
CA ARG A 201 -16.63 19.10 6.61
C ARG A 201 -15.60 19.95 7.34
N GLN A 202 -14.36 19.47 7.45
CA GLN A 202 -13.29 20.21 8.12
C GLN A 202 -12.68 21.33 7.26
N HIS A 203 -12.49 21.10 5.97
CA HIS A 203 -11.76 22.01 5.08
C HIS A 203 -12.64 22.78 4.09
N GLY A 204 -13.93 22.45 4.00
CA GLY A 204 -14.88 23.11 3.09
C GLY A 204 -14.67 22.82 1.60
N LEU A 205 -13.64 22.06 1.25
CA LEU A 205 -13.26 21.66 -0.11
C LEU A 205 -13.09 20.15 -0.18
N ASP A 206 -13.16 19.58 -1.39
CA ASP A 206 -12.87 18.16 -1.64
C ASP A 206 -11.35 17.94 -1.73
N GLU A 207 -10.64 18.32 -0.67
CA GLU A 207 -9.17 18.21 -0.59
C GLU A 207 -8.68 16.77 -0.76
N TYR A 208 -9.53 15.79 -0.50
CA TYR A 208 -9.20 14.38 -0.58
C TYR A 208 -8.84 13.94 -2.01
N LEU A 209 -9.74 14.18 -2.96
CA LEU A 209 -9.48 13.85 -4.36
C LEU A 209 -8.56 14.89 -5.04
N GLU A 210 -8.73 16.16 -4.71
CA GLU A 210 -7.92 17.23 -5.32
C GLU A 210 -6.46 17.20 -4.82
N GLY A 211 -6.22 16.86 -3.57
CA GLY A 211 -4.87 16.63 -3.04
C GLY A 211 -4.17 15.48 -3.79
N CYS A 212 -4.85 14.35 -3.97
CA CYS A 212 -4.33 13.25 -4.78
C CYS A 212 -4.03 13.67 -6.22
N ARG A 213 -4.90 14.48 -6.84
CA ARG A 213 -4.71 15.01 -8.20
C ARG A 213 -3.48 15.90 -8.28
N ARG A 214 -3.36 16.89 -7.37
CA ARG A 214 -2.22 17.83 -7.35
C ARG A 214 -0.90 17.09 -7.17
N TRP A 215 -0.84 16.15 -6.23
CA TRP A 215 0.38 15.39 -5.97
C TRP A 215 0.77 14.48 -7.14
N SER A 216 -0.17 13.71 -7.69
CA SER A 216 0.09 12.87 -8.86
C SER A 216 0.51 13.69 -10.09
N ALA A 217 -0.07 14.89 -10.29
CA ALA A 217 0.33 15.79 -11.37
C ALA A 217 1.77 16.32 -11.16
N ALA A 218 2.15 16.66 -9.92
CA ALA A 218 3.51 17.09 -9.61
C ALA A 218 4.54 15.99 -9.92
N ARG A 219 4.23 14.73 -9.63
CA ARG A 219 5.09 13.60 -9.97
C ARG A 219 5.12 13.30 -11.47
N GLY A 220 3.99 13.41 -12.16
CA GLY A 220 3.92 13.29 -13.63
C GLY A 220 4.76 14.33 -14.34
N ALA A 221 4.73 15.57 -13.87
CA ALA A 221 5.52 16.67 -14.44
C ALA A 221 7.04 16.39 -14.46
N VAL A 222 7.56 15.63 -13.48
CA VAL A 222 8.99 15.26 -13.41
C VAL A 222 9.42 14.42 -14.63
N ILE A 223 8.50 13.59 -15.15
CA ILE A 223 8.76 12.69 -16.28
C ILE A 223 8.04 13.13 -17.57
N GLY A 224 7.43 14.33 -17.58
CA GLY A 224 6.75 14.89 -18.76
C GLY A 224 5.40 14.26 -19.08
N THR A 225 4.70 13.70 -18.07
CA THR A 225 3.36 13.10 -18.19
C THR A 225 2.33 13.84 -17.35
N SER A 226 1.03 13.57 -17.55
CA SER A 226 -0.03 14.26 -16.81
C SER A 226 -0.06 13.85 -15.34
N TYR A 227 0.16 12.57 -15.05
CA TYR A 227 0.12 12.02 -13.68
C TYR A 227 1.17 10.93 -13.50
N GLY A 228 1.82 10.92 -12.34
CA GLY A 228 2.83 9.95 -11.97
C GLY A 228 2.69 9.44 -10.54
N GLU A 229 3.22 8.26 -10.29
CA GLU A 229 3.42 7.68 -8.95
C GLU A 229 4.88 7.32 -8.76
N ALA A 230 5.47 7.75 -7.66
CA ALA A 230 6.90 7.61 -7.42
C ALA A 230 7.21 6.46 -6.45
N PHE A 231 8.34 5.81 -6.68
CA PHE A 231 8.75 4.62 -5.93
C PHE A 231 10.23 4.62 -5.62
N ARG A 232 10.56 3.89 -4.55
CA ARG A 232 11.93 3.58 -4.14
C ARG A 232 12.08 2.09 -3.90
N GLN A 233 13.09 1.46 -4.50
CA GLN A 233 13.35 0.03 -4.31
C GLN A 233 14.16 -0.22 -3.04
N HIS A 234 13.79 -1.24 -2.27
CA HIS A 234 14.65 -1.76 -1.22
C HIS A 234 15.85 -2.48 -1.83
N ARG A 235 17.07 -2.03 -1.52
CA ARG A 235 18.32 -2.57 -2.08
C ARG A 235 19.22 -3.22 -1.04
N GLY A 236 18.75 -3.36 0.20
CA GLY A 236 19.50 -4.01 1.28
C GLY A 236 19.65 -5.51 1.03
N HIS A 237 20.81 -6.07 1.35
CA HIS A 237 21.03 -7.52 1.30
C HIS A 237 20.06 -8.24 2.25
N PRO A 238 19.43 -9.37 1.86
CA PRO A 238 19.58 -10.14 0.62
C PRO A 238 18.42 -9.94 -0.38
N TYR A 239 17.80 -8.79 -0.42
CA TYR A 239 16.69 -8.51 -1.32
C TYR A 239 17.12 -8.46 -2.79
N PRO A 240 16.26 -8.86 -3.74
CA PRO A 240 16.57 -8.75 -5.16
C PRO A 240 16.66 -7.27 -5.57
N ILE A 241 17.72 -6.91 -6.29
CA ILE A 241 18.03 -5.54 -6.74
C ILE A 241 17.74 -5.31 -8.22
N THR A 242 17.37 -6.37 -8.96
CA THR A 242 16.97 -6.23 -10.36
C THR A 242 15.69 -5.43 -10.45
N THR A 243 15.63 -4.49 -11.39
CA THR A 243 14.41 -3.69 -11.60
C THR A 243 13.40 -4.49 -12.41
N PHE A 244 12.25 -4.80 -11.82
CA PHE A 244 11.13 -5.40 -12.55
C PHE A 244 10.56 -4.44 -13.61
N TRP A 245 10.54 -3.14 -13.31
CA TRP A 245 9.93 -2.09 -14.14
C TRP A 245 10.66 -1.81 -15.46
N ALA A 246 11.88 -2.29 -15.65
CA ALA A 246 12.61 -2.16 -16.91
C ALA A 246 12.04 -3.06 -18.03
N SER A 247 11.07 -3.91 -17.72
CA SER A 247 10.47 -4.89 -18.64
C SER A 247 8.98 -4.62 -18.92
N CYS A 248 8.41 -3.52 -18.38
CA CYS A 248 6.99 -3.17 -18.52
C CYS A 248 6.77 -1.92 -19.35
#